data_73c22c79c2a356253ae52b6b715ba23d
#
_entry.id   73c22c79c2a356253ae52b6b715ba23d
#
_cell.length_a   1.000
_cell.length_b   1.000
_cell.length_c   1.000
_cell.angle_alpha   90.00
_cell.angle_beta   90.00
_cell.angle_gamma   90.00
#
_symmetry.space_group_name_H-M   'P 1'
#
loop_
_entity.id
_entity.type
_entity.pdbx_description
1 polymer ?
#
loop_
_entity_poly.entity_id
_entity_poly.type
_entity_poly.pdbx_seq_one_letter_code
_entity_poly.pdbx_strand_id
1 'polypeptide(L)'
;DGQLINLQAQITVSPGELTLALAGVVKAAAQIANVAVPAGLESVEPCEKSRAIAASLLAGEKRAIFLGNVAEQIPQAAQLHALASELARLTGATLGFVGEAANSVGGYVAQALPSELNAFEMFAQPRKAYVLLGIEPELDCHNPLQTLCALKKAALVVMMTPFKHGAALDYADVLLPVAAFT
;
A
#
# COMPACT_ATOMS: atom_id res chain seq x y z
N ASP A 1 18.14 -1.14 -4.72
CA ASP A 1 17.60 -2.50 -4.88
C ASP A 1 17.56 -2.83 -6.37
N GLY A 2 18.16 -3.97 -6.74
CA GLY A 2 18.17 -4.42 -8.13
C GLY A 2 16.79 -4.91 -8.57
N GLN A 3 16.27 -4.37 -9.65
CA GLN A 3 15.08 -4.92 -10.28
C GLN A 3 15.47 -6.10 -11.18
N LEU A 4 14.64 -7.13 -11.22
CA LEU A 4 14.86 -8.29 -12.08
C LEU A 4 14.59 -8.03 -13.56
N ILE A 5 14.00 -6.89 -13.88
CA ILE A 5 13.68 -6.45 -15.25
C ILE A 5 14.48 -5.19 -15.61
N ASN A 6 14.79 -5.02 -16.87
CA ASN A 6 15.44 -3.80 -17.36
C ASN A 6 14.47 -2.63 -17.31
N LEU A 7 14.82 -1.61 -16.53
CA LEU A 7 14.03 -0.39 -16.40
C LEU A 7 14.58 0.70 -17.32
N GLN A 8 13.70 1.43 -18.01
CA GLN A 8 14.06 2.60 -18.80
C GLN A 8 14.51 3.76 -17.91
N ALA A 9 13.85 3.98 -16.78
CA ALA A 9 14.24 4.94 -15.76
C ALA A 9 13.67 4.53 -14.40
N GLN A 10 14.34 4.95 -13.33
CA GLN A 10 13.93 4.66 -11.96
C GLN A 10 14.15 5.87 -11.05
N ILE A 11 13.15 6.22 -10.26
CA ILE A 11 13.25 7.18 -9.15
C ILE A 11 13.10 6.38 -7.86
N THR A 12 14.07 6.49 -6.96
CA THR A 12 14.04 5.89 -5.64
C THR A 12 13.96 7.02 -4.62
N VAL A 13 12.89 7.03 -3.83
CA VAL A 13 12.62 8.04 -2.81
C VAL A 13 12.04 7.35 -1.56
N SER A 14 11.99 8.08 -0.45
CA SER A 14 11.26 7.61 0.73
C SER A 14 9.74 7.55 0.45
N PRO A 15 8.96 6.72 1.17
CA PRO A 15 7.51 6.66 0.99
C PRO A 15 6.82 8.03 1.06
N GLY A 16 7.24 8.91 1.98
CA GLY A 16 6.69 10.27 2.11
C GLY A 16 6.94 11.19 0.92
N GLU A 17 7.94 10.89 0.09
CA GLU A 17 8.30 11.67 -1.11
C GLU A 17 7.69 11.13 -2.41
N LEU A 18 7.00 9.99 -2.37
CA LEU A 18 6.38 9.38 -3.55
C LEU A 18 5.40 10.32 -4.25
N THR A 19 4.63 11.08 -3.49
CA THR A 19 3.66 12.05 -4.01
C THR A 19 4.37 13.14 -4.83
N LEU A 20 5.47 13.70 -4.31
CA LEU A 20 6.25 14.72 -5.00
C LEU A 20 6.93 14.15 -6.26
N ALA A 21 7.48 12.95 -6.16
CA ALA A 21 8.11 12.29 -7.31
C ALA A 21 7.10 12.04 -8.43
N LEU A 22 5.90 11.53 -8.11
CA LEU A 22 4.84 11.33 -9.09
C LEU A 22 4.31 12.64 -9.67
N ALA A 23 4.16 13.68 -8.83
CA ALA A 23 3.78 15.03 -9.28
C ALA A 23 4.74 15.58 -10.35
N GLY A 24 6.05 15.34 -10.17
CA GLY A 24 7.06 15.67 -11.18
C GLY A 24 6.84 14.94 -12.51
N VAL A 25 6.46 13.66 -12.47
CA VAL A 25 6.14 12.89 -13.69
C VAL A 25 4.88 13.41 -14.36
N VAL A 26 3.83 13.72 -13.59
CA VAL A 26 2.57 14.29 -14.11
C VAL A 26 2.82 15.62 -14.81
N LYS A 27 3.56 16.54 -14.17
CA LYS A 27 3.91 17.83 -14.78
C LYS A 27 4.74 17.67 -16.06
N ALA A 28 5.72 16.77 -16.03
CA ALA A 28 6.52 16.47 -17.23
C ALA A 28 5.65 15.90 -18.36
N ALA A 29 4.72 15.02 -18.06
CA ALA A 29 3.80 14.47 -19.06
C ALA A 29 2.90 15.56 -19.68
N ALA A 30 2.35 16.47 -18.86
CA ALA A 30 1.57 17.60 -19.34
C ALA A 30 2.40 18.53 -20.26
N GLN A 31 3.65 18.81 -19.87
CA GLN A 31 4.56 19.63 -20.69
C GLN A 31 4.90 18.97 -22.04
N ILE A 32 5.20 17.67 -22.04
CA ILE A 32 5.51 16.92 -23.27
C ILE A 32 4.27 16.81 -24.17
N ALA A 33 3.10 16.58 -23.59
CA ALA A 33 1.84 16.55 -24.33
C ALA A 33 1.33 17.93 -24.77
N ASN A 34 2.00 19.01 -24.37
CA ASN A 34 1.62 20.39 -24.65
C ASN A 34 0.19 20.73 -24.20
N VAL A 35 -0.17 20.28 -22.99
CA VAL A 35 -1.45 20.58 -22.35
C VAL A 35 -1.24 21.38 -21.06
N ALA A 36 -2.30 21.98 -20.55
CA ALA A 36 -2.23 22.75 -19.31
C ALA A 36 -1.74 21.87 -18.14
N VAL A 37 -0.82 22.41 -17.34
CA VAL A 37 -0.35 21.74 -16.12
C VAL A 37 -1.52 21.66 -15.14
N PRO A 38 -1.78 20.50 -14.54
CA PRO A 38 -2.83 20.34 -13.55
C PRO A 38 -2.64 21.30 -12.38
N ALA A 39 -3.75 21.83 -11.86
CA ALA A 39 -3.75 22.79 -10.75
C ALA A 39 -3.04 22.20 -9.52
N GLY A 40 -2.25 23.04 -8.85
CA GLY A 40 -1.47 22.64 -7.68
C GLY A 40 -0.09 22.03 -8.00
N LEU A 41 0.25 21.86 -9.29
CA LEU A 41 1.56 21.38 -9.71
C LEU A 41 2.45 22.48 -10.30
N GLU A 42 2.06 23.73 -10.21
CA GLU A 42 2.76 24.87 -10.82
C GLU A 42 4.18 25.03 -10.28
N SER A 43 4.35 24.81 -8.98
CA SER A 43 5.64 24.95 -8.27
C SER A 43 6.51 23.69 -8.31
N VAL A 44 5.98 22.55 -8.81
CA VAL A 44 6.74 21.31 -8.88
C VAL A 44 7.75 21.37 -10.01
N GLU A 45 9.03 21.08 -9.73
CA GLU A 45 10.07 21.05 -10.77
C GLU A 45 10.38 19.59 -11.17
N PRO A 46 10.01 19.16 -12.41
CA PRO A 46 10.33 17.83 -12.89
C PRO A 46 11.83 17.61 -13.01
N CYS A 47 12.36 16.58 -12.39
CA CYS A 47 13.74 16.17 -12.58
C CYS A 47 13.94 15.46 -13.94
N GLU A 48 15.19 15.23 -14.33
CA GLU A 48 15.52 14.52 -15.57
C GLU A 48 14.85 13.15 -15.66
N LYS A 49 14.86 12.38 -14.56
CA LYS A 49 14.23 11.06 -14.49
C LYS A 49 12.70 11.14 -14.63
N SER A 50 12.07 12.17 -14.05
CA SER A 50 10.63 12.41 -14.23
C SER A 50 10.27 12.65 -15.69
N ARG A 51 11.08 13.41 -16.40
CA ARG A 51 10.92 13.66 -17.84
C ARG A 51 11.14 12.38 -18.66
N ALA A 52 12.16 11.59 -18.34
CA ALA A 52 12.43 10.31 -19.01
C ALA A 52 11.27 9.32 -18.84
N ILE A 53 10.72 9.20 -17.62
CA ILE A 53 9.55 8.34 -17.34
C ILE A 53 8.33 8.84 -18.13
N ALA A 54 8.03 10.13 -18.09
CA ALA A 54 6.90 10.69 -18.81
C ALA A 54 7.03 10.51 -20.33
N ALA A 55 8.21 10.72 -20.89
CA ALA A 55 8.47 10.53 -22.31
C ALA A 55 8.31 9.05 -22.71
N SER A 56 8.87 8.13 -21.93
CA SER A 56 8.74 6.68 -22.16
C SER A 56 7.27 6.24 -22.13
N LEU A 57 6.50 6.73 -21.13
CA LEU A 57 5.09 6.40 -21.03
C LEU A 57 4.28 6.94 -22.22
N LEU A 58 4.56 8.17 -22.67
CA LEU A 58 3.87 8.77 -23.82
C LEU A 58 4.24 8.11 -25.16
N ALA A 59 5.44 7.56 -25.28
CA ALA A 59 5.88 6.89 -26.50
C ALA A 59 5.30 5.45 -26.64
N GLY A 60 4.83 4.83 -25.55
CA GLY A 60 4.30 3.47 -25.58
C GLY A 60 2.97 3.38 -26.33
N GLU A 61 2.73 2.28 -27.04
CA GLU A 61 1.42 1.99 -27.66
C GLU A 61 0.42 1.45 -26.65
N LYS A 62 0.87 0.54 -25.78
CA LYS A 62 0.07 -0.03 -24.69
C LYS A 62 0.66 0.46 -23.37
N ARG A 63 -0.11 1.22 -22.62
CA ARG A 63 0.34 1.94 -21.43
C ARG A 63 -0.44 1.49 -20.23
N ALA A 64 0.27 1.24 -19.13
CA ALA A 64 -0.34 0.94 -17.85
C ALA A 64 0.41 1.64 -16.72
N ILE A 65 -0.33 2.02 -15.70
CA ILE A 65 0.19 2.57 -14.45
C ILE A 65 -0.33 1.67 -13.34
N PHE A 66 0.56 1.18 -12.50
CA PHE A 66 0.18 0.35 -11.35
C PHE A 66 0.60 1.02 -10.06
N LEU A 67 -0.36 1.18 -9.15
CA LEU A 67 -0.08 1.52 -7.77
C LEU A 67 0.13 0.23 -6.98
N GLY A 68 1.28 0.12 -6.35
CA GLY A 68 1.62 -1.03 -5.51
C GLY A 68 1.31 -0.74 -4.04
N ASN A 69 1.55 -1.75 -3.22
CA ASN A 69 1.20 -1.80 -1.81
C ASN A 69 1.66 -0.58 -1.00
N VAL A 70 2.93 -0.17 -1.15
CA VAL A 70 3.45 1.01 -0.43
C VAL A 70 2.67 2.27 -0.78
N ALA A 71 2.29 2.45 -2.06
CA ALA A 71 1.53 3.62 -2.51
C ALA A 71 0.12 3.67 -1.91
N GLU A 72 -0.46 2.52 -1.57
CA GLU A 72 -1.80 2.42 -0.99
C GLU A 72 -1.80 2.60 0.53
N GLN A 73 -0.66 2.35 1.20
CA GLN A 73 -0.57 2.33 2.66
C GLN A 73 -0.01 3.61 3.29
N ILE A 74 0.49 4.56 2.50
CA ILE A 74 1.00 5.82 3.05
C ILE A 74 -0.13 6.82 3.36
N PRO A 75 0.07 7.77 4.27
CA PRO A 75 -0.92 8.80 4.59
C PRO A 75 -1.41 9.60 3.37
N GLN A 76 -0.57 9.74 2.35
CA GLN A 76 -0.84 10.46 1.11
C GLN A 76 -1.42 9.58 -0.01
N ALA A 77 -1.90 8.36 0.28
CA ALA A 77 -2.42 7.42 -0.72
C ALA A 77 -3.50 8.04 -1.64
N ALA A 78 -4.43 8.81 -1.07
CA ALA A 78 -5.46 9.48 -1.86
C ALA A 78 -4.88 10.50 -2.87
N GLN A 79 -3.83 11.23 -2.48
CA GLN A 79 -3.13 12.16 -3.36
C GLN A 79 -2.36 11.42 -4.47
N LEU A 80 -1.68 10.32 -4.12
CA LEU A 80 -1.03 9.46 -5.11
C LEU A 80 -2.03 8.90 -6.12
N HIS A 81 -3.19 8.44 -5.65
CA HIS A 81 -4.25 7.96 -6.53
C HIS A 81 -4.76 9.05 -7.47
N ALA A 82 -4.98 10.27 -6.97
CA ALA A 82 -5.40 11.41 -7.81
C ALA A 82 -4.35 11.75 -8.87
N LEU A 83 -3.06 11.79 -8.51
CA LEU A 83 -1.97 12.03 -9.44
C LEU A 83 -1.82 10.91 -10.48
N ALA A 84 -1.96 9.64 -10.07
CA ALA A 84 -1.91 8.51 -10.99
C ALA A 84 -3.09 8.52 -11.97
N SER A 85 -4.29 8.88 -11.49
CA SER A 85 -5.48 9.04 -12.33
C SER A 85 -5.29 10.16 -13.35
N GLU A 86 -4.71 11.28 -12.94
CA GLU A 86 -4.41 12.39 -13.83
C GLU A 86 -3.33 12.01 -14.85
N LEU A 87 -2.28 11.30 -14.44
CA LEU A 87 -1.27 10.77 -15.35
C LEU A 87 -1.89 9.80 -16.37
N ALA A 88 -2.78 8.92 -15.93
CA ALA A 88 -3.50 8.01 -16.81
C ALA A 88 -4.36 8.77 -17.84
N ARG A 89 -5.06 9.80 -17.40
CA ARG A 89 -5.85 10.69 -18.29
C ARG A 89 -4.97 11.39 -19.33
N LEU A 90 -3.82 11.94 -18.92
CA LEU A 90 -2.88 12.66 -19.80
C LEU A 90 -2.24 11.73 -20.84
N THR A 91 -1.97 10.50 -20.46
CA THR A 91 -1.19 9.56 -21.29
C THR A 91 -2.06 8.54 -22.02
N GLY A 92 -3.34 8.42 -21.68
CA GLY A 92 -4.23 7.34 -22.16
C GLY A 92 -3.86 5.98 -21.59
N ALA A 93 -3.17 5.93 -20.45
CA ALA A 93 -2.78 4.68 -19.80
C ALA A 93 -3.94 4.07 -19.01
N THR A 94 -3.95 2.75 -18.89
CA THR A 94 -4.83 2.04 -17.96
C THR A 94 -4.24 2.11 -16.56
N LEU A 95 -5.02 2.62 -15.59
CA LEU A 95 -4.64 2.62 -14.19
C LEU A 95 -5.13 1.35 -13.52
N GLY A 96 -4.27 0.71 -12.75
CA GLY A 96 -4.57 -0.48 -11.98
C GLY A 96 -3.87 -0.48 -10.62
N PHE A 97 -4.27 -1.42 -9.78
CA PHE A 97 -3.73 -1.62 -8.44
C PHE A 97 -3.13 -3.02 -8.33
N VAL A 98 -2.00 -3.11 -7.66
CA VAL A 98 -1.42 -4.38 -7.25
C VAL A 98 -1.55 -4.45 -5.73
N GLY A 99 -2.68 -4.99 -5.29
CA GLY A 99 -3.02 -5.09 -3.88
C GLY A 99 -2.14 -6.08 -3.14
N GLU A 100 -2.09 -5.95 -1.82
CA GLU A 100 -1.25 -6.75 -0.92
C GLU A 100 -1.69 -8.21 -0.86
N ALA A 101 -3.00 -8.45 -0.80
CA ALA A 101 -3.56 -9.79 -0.67
C ALA A 101 -4.27 -10.24 -1.95
N ALA A 102 -4.26 -11.56 -2.19
CA ALA A 102 -4.82 -12.16 -3.40
C ALA A 102 -6.32 -11.86 -3.62
N ASN A 103 -7.07 -11.55 -2.58
CA ASN A 103 -8.51 -11.33 -2.65
C ASN A 103 -8.99 -10.08 -1.89
N SER A 104 -8.18 -9.03 -1.82
CA SER A 104 -8.57 -7.76 -1.19
C SER A 104 -9.86 -7.20 -1.80
N VAL A 105 -9.95 -7.17 -3.14
CA VAL A 105 -11.13 -6.69 -3.85
C VAL A 105 -12.36 -7.54 -3.53
N GLY A 106 -12.22 -8.87 -3.47
CA GLY A 106 -13.30 -9.78 -3.07
C GLY A 106 -13.78 -9.52 -1.64
N GLY A 107 -12.88 -9.21 -0.72
CA GLY A 107 -13.22 -8.79 0.65
C GLY A 107 -14.09 -7.53 0.67
N TYR A 108 -13.73 -6.50 -0.10
CA TYR A 108 -14.54 -5.28 -0.24
C TYR A 108 -15.90 -5.55 -0.87
N VAL A 109 -15.95 -6.33 -1.95
CA VAL A 109 -17.21 -6.69 -2.62
C VAL A 109 -18.13 -7.50 -1.70
N ALA A 110 -17.56 -8.40 -0.90
CA ALA A 110 -18.29 -9.19 0.08
C ALA A 110 -18.68 -8.40 1.34
N GLN A 111 -18.28 -7.12 1.43
CA GLN A 111 -18.47 -6.26 2.60
C GLN A 111 -17.83 -6.85 3.90
N ALA A 112 -16.77 -7.64 3.74
CA ALA A 112 -15.98 -8.19 4.85
C ALA A 112 -15.07 -7.10 5.44
N LEU A 113 -15.68 -6.03 5.90
CA LEU A 113 -15.04 -4.84 6.45
C LEU A 113 -15.49 -4.62 7.89
N PRO A 114 -14.66 -4.01 8.73
CA PRO A 114 -15.09 -3.59 10.06
C PRO A 114 -16.32 -2.67 9.97
N SER A 115 -17.38 -3.01 10.70
CA SER A 115 -18.59 -2.18 10.76
C SER A 115 -18.47 -1.04 11.76
N GLU A 116 -17.65 -1.18 12.79
CA GLU A 116 -17.48 -0.20 13.87
C GLU A 116 -16.00 0.06 14.16
N LEU A 117 -15.29 -0.96 14.67
CA LEU A 117 -13.90 -0.86 15.09
C LEU A 117 -12.98 -1.63 14.13
N ASN A 118 -12.02 -0.95 13.55
CA ASN A 118 -10.95 -1.59 12.81
C ASN A 118 -9.85 -2.14 13.76
N ALA A 119 -8.86 -2.84 13.23
CA ALA A 119 -7.79 -3.45 14.02
C ALA A 119 -7.03 -2.42 14.88
N PHE A 120 -6.74 -1.24 14.33
CA PHE A 120 -6.05 -0.16 15.06
C PHE A 120 -6.84 0.26 16.30
N GLU A 121 -8.13 0.49 16.16
CA GLU A 121 -9.01 0.92 17.25
C GLU A 121 -9.21 -0.19 18.29
N MET A 122 -9.30 -1.46 17.85
CA MET A 122 -9.37 -2.61 18.75
C MET A 122 -8.12 -2.76 19.63
N PHE A 123 -6.94 -2.40 19.11
CA PHE A 123 -5.70 -2.40 19.90
C PHE A 123 -5.51 -1.12 20.71
N ALA A 124 -6.01 0.01 20.25
CA ALA A 124 -6.02 1.26 21.03
C ALA A 124 -6.94 1.18 22.25
N GLN A 125 -8.05 0.45 22.11
CA GLN A 125 -9.01 0.16 23.17
C GLN A 125 -9.08 -1.36 23.39
N PRO A 126 -8.19 -1.95 24.22
CA PRO A 126 -8.03 -3.38 24.32
C PRO A 126 -9.32 -4.14 24.59
N ARG A 127 -9.51 -5.26 23.87
CA ARG A 127 -10.65 -6.16 24.02
C ARG A 127 -10.37 -7.21 25.07
N LYS A 128 -11.45 -7.86 25.56
CA LYS A 128 -11.34 -8.99 26.49
C LYS A 128 -10.81 -10.24 25.81
N ALA A 129 -11.11 -10.41 24.52
CA ALA A 129 -10.64 -11.55 23.75
C ALA A 129 -10.28 -11.14 22.32
N TYR A 130 -9.32 -11.84 21.74
CA TYR A 130 -8.91 -11.70 20.33
C TYR A 130 -8.87 -13.07 19.66
N VAL A 131 -9.31 -13.11 18.41
CA VAL A 131 -9.07 -14.22 17.50
C VAL A 131 -8.21 -13.66 16.35
N LEU A 132 -7.00 -14.18 16.23
CA LEU A 132 -6.02 -13.79 15.22
C LEU A 132 -5.97 -14.86 14.14
N LEU A 133 -6.20 -14.52 12.88
CA LEU A 133 -6.20 -15.46 11.77
C LEU A 133 -5.12 -15.08 10.77
N GLY A 134 -4.06 -15.91 10.68
CA GLY A 134 -2.98 -15.75 9.69
C GLY A 134 -2.21 -14.43 9.80
N ILE A 135 -2.09 -13.87 11.00
CA ILE A 135 -1.40 -12.60 11.27
C ILE A 135 -0.30 -12.82 12.31
N GLU A 136 0.82 -12.16 12.12
CA GLU A 136 1.92 -12.03 13.09
C GLU A 136 1.94 -10.57 13.60
N PRO A 137 1.24 -10.26 14.71
CA PRO A 137 1.00 -8.88 15.16
C PRO A 137 2.27 -8.05 15.36
N GLU A 138 3.36 -8.68 15.73
CA GLU A 138 4.67 -8.05 15.90
C GLU A 138 5.31 -7.59 14.59
N LEU A 139 4.90 -8.15 13.43
CA LEU A 139 5.42 -7.84 12.10
C LEU A 139 4.39 -7.10 11.23
N ASP A 140 3.12 -7.47 11.35
CA ASP A 140 2.06 -7.02 10.44
C ASP A 140 1.36 -5.73 10.91
N CYS A 141 1.47 -5.39 12.20
CA CYS A 141 0.76 -4.22 12.72
C CYS A 141 1.61 -2.95 12.65
N HIS A 142 0.97 -1.83 12.33
CA HIS A 142 1.62 -0.51 12.28
C HIS A 142 2.31 -0.11 13.59
N ASN A 143 1.73 -0.46 14.73
CA ASN A 143 2.30 -0.22 16.06
C ASN A 143 2.41 -1.55 16.84
N PRO A 144 3.49 -2.32 16.64
CA PRO A 144 3.67 -3.63 17.27
C PRO A 144 3.64 -3.56 18.80
N LEU A 145 4.26 -2.53 19.39
CA LEU A 145 4.32 -2.40 20.85
C LEU A 145 2.93 -2.23 21.47
N GLN A 146 2.10 -1.37 20.89
CA GLN A 146 0.72 -1.17 21.34
C GLN A 146 -0.10 -2.45 21.19
N THR A 147 0.05 -3.13 20.06
CA THR A 147 -0.66 -4.38 19.76
C THR A 147 -0.30 -5.47 20.77
N LEU A 148 0.98 -5.72 21.00
CA LEU A 148 1.44 -6.71 21.97
C LEU A 148 1.00 -6.38 23.41
N CYS A 149 1.03 -5.09 23.78
CA CYS A 149 0.48 -4.67 25.06
C CYS A 149 -1.02 -4.92 25.20
N ALA A 150 -1.79 -4.76 24.14
CA ALA A 150 -3.22 -5.03 24.14
C ALA A 150 -3.50 -6.54 24.24
N LEU A 151 -2.76 -7.36 23.50
CA LEU A 151 -2.88 -8.82 23.54
C LEU A 151 -2.54 -9.39 24.93
N LYS A 152 -1.45 -8.92 25.54
CA LYS A 152 -1.05 -9.35 26.90
C LYS A 152 -2.05 -8.97 28.02
N LYS A 153 -2.91 -7.98 27.77
CA LYS A 153 -3.98 -7.56 28.70
C LYS A 153 -5.30 -8.30 28.48
N ALA A 154 -5.43 -9.01 27.36
CA ALA A 154 -6.63 -9.75 27.04
C ALA A 154 -6.82 -10.95 28.00
N ALA A 155 -8.06 -11.33 28.22
CA ALA A 155 -8.40 -12.53 28.98
C ALA A 155 -8.27 -13.82 28.17
N LEU A 156 -8.31 -13.70 26.82
CA LEU A 156 -8.14 -14.81 25.90
C LEU A 156 -7.59 -14.32 24.56
N VAL A 157 -6.55 -14.98 24.08
CA VAL A 157 -6.01 -14.81 22.73
C VAL A 157 -5.94 -16.16 22.04
N VAL A 158 -6.74 -16.33 21.00
CA VAL A 158 -6.73 -17.51 20.13
C VAL A 158 -6.03 -17.13 18.83
N MET A 159 -4.99 -17.84 18.46
CA MET A 159 -4.26 -17.61 17.23
C MET A 159 -4.38 -18.81 16.28
N MET A 160 -4.87 -18.54 15.08
CA MET A 160 -5.02 -19.52 14.01
C MET A 160 -3.89 -19.30 12.99
N THR A 161 -2.89 -20.17 13.00
CA THR A 161 -1.66 -20.01 12.21
C THR A 161 -1.14 -21.34 11.71
N PRO A 162 -0.52 -21.39 10.50
CA PRO A 162 0.18 -22.58 10.03
C PRO A 162 1.51 -22.83 10.75
N PHE A 163 2.03 -21.83 11.48
CA PHE A 163 3.36 -21.90 12.07
C PHE A 163 3.34 -21.69 13.58
N LYS A 164 4.15 -22.45 14.30
CA LYS A 164 4.46 -22.20 15.69
C LYS A 164 5.73 -21.35 15.76
N HIS A 165 5.60 -20.07 16.03
CA HIS A 165 6.72 -19.15 16.19
C HIS A 165 6.85 -18.67 17.64
N GLY A 166 8.08 -18.32 18.04
CA GLY A 166 8.41 -18.05 19.45
C GLY A 166 7.63 -16.89 20.04
N ALA A 167 7.46 -15.80 19.31
CA ALA A 167 6.75 -14.61 19.81
C ALA A 167 5.27 -14.88 20.11
N ALA A 168 4.60 -15.76 19.34
CA ALA A 168 3.21 -16.12 19.57
C ALA A 168 2.99 -16.75 20.96
N LEU A 169 3.99 -17.46 21.48
CA LEU A 169 3.90 -18.13 22.79
C LEU A 169 3.90 -17.12 23.95
N ASP A 170 4.27 -15.88 23.72
CA ASP A 170 4.32 -14.84 24.75
C ASP A 170 2.95 -14.18 25.00
N TYR A 171 2.00 -14.32 24.06
CA TYR A 171 0.71 -13.65 24.13
C TYR A 171 -0.50 -14.51 23.75
N ALA A 172 -0.32 -15.64 23.08
CA ALA A 172 -1.43 -16.52 22.69
C ALA A 172 -1.69 -17.59 23.76
N ASP A 173 -2.94 -17.68 24.22
CA ASP A 173 -3.38 -18.73 25.12
C ASP A 173 -3.65 -20.05 24.38
N VAL A 174 -4.12 -19.96 23.13
CA VAL A 174 -4.45 -21.09 22.28
C VAL A 174 -3.87 -20.89 20.89
N LEU A 175 -3.14 -21.90 20.41
CA LEU A 175 -2.70 -21.97 19.01
C LEU A 175 -3.50 -23.07 18.30
N LEU A 176 -4.24 -22.70 17.27
CA LEU A 176 -4.98 -23.63 16.40
C LEU A 176 -4.24 -23.74 15.05
N PRO A 177 -3.82 -24.95 14.66
CA PRO A 177 -3.15 -25.13 13.38
C PRO A 177 -4.15 -24.96 12.24
N VAL A 178 -3.76 -24.18 11.23
CA VAL A 178 -4.48 -24.06 9.97
C VAL A 178 -3.54 -24.46 8.83
N ALA A 179 -4.07 -24.93 7.71
CA ALA A 179 -3.28 -25.24 6.53
C ALA A 179 -2.69 -23.95 5.96
N ALA A 180 -1.44 -24.00 5.49
CA ALA A 180 -0.89 -22.96 4.65
C ALA A 180 -1.69 -22.87 3.34
N PHE A 181 -1.73 -21.70 2.74
CA PHE A 181 -2.50 -21.50 1.51
C PHE A 181 -1.80 -22.05 0.25
N THR A 182 -0.54 -22.45 0.35
CA THR A 182 0.29 -23.06 -0.71
C THR A 182 0.04 -24.56 -0.85
#